data_cb907006f2d8ec5adc5625e8a2023f5d
#
_entry.id   cb907006f2d8ec5adc5625e8a2023f5d
#
_cell.length_a   1.000
_cell.length_b   1.000
_cell.length_c   1.000
_cell.angle_alpha   90.00
_cell.angle_beta   90.00
_cell.angle_gamma   90.00
#
_symmetry.space_group_name_H-M   'P 1'
#
loop_
_entity.id
_entity.type
_entity.pdbx_description
1 polymer ?
#
loop_
_entity_poly.entity_id
_entity_poly.type
_entity_poly.pdbx_seq_one_letter_code
_entity_poly.pdbx_strand_id
1 'polypeptide(L)'
;MTSFWAEHAWLPTGLARSVRLVVADGRFTSVEPRSQRQPEDTRLTGVVLPGMANAHSHVFQRALRGRNQTDAQNLIAWRAQMYALADKLNPDLYLALARATFAEMALAGFTVVG
;
A
#
# COMPACT_ATOMS: atom_id res chain seq x y z
N MET A 1 10.29 0.77 21.94
CA MET A 1 10.32 2.15 21.37
C MET A 1 11.32 2.15 20.23
N THR A 2 10.94 2.67 19.09
CA THR A 2 11.79 2.74 17.87
C THR A 2 11.77 4.17 17.37
N SER A 3 12.93 4.68 16.92
CA SER A 3 13.01 6.02 16.37
C SER A 3 13.60 6.03 14.96
N PHE A 4 13.11 6.98 14.16
CA PHE A 4 13.53 7.20 12.79
C PHE A 4 13.83 8.68 12.58
N TRP A 5 14.75 8.95 11.68
CA TRP A 5 15.00 10.29 11.18
C TRP A 5 14.89 10.30 9.66
N ALA A 6 13.88 11.04 9.16
CA ALA A 6 13.58 11.17 7.74
C ALA A 6 14.18 12.46 7.17
N GLU A 7 14.80 12.37 6.00
CA GLU A 7 15.26 13.56 5.26
C GLU A 7 14.08 14.47 4.93
N HIS A 8 13.00 13.85 4.48
CA HIS A 8 11.73 14.52 4.24
C HIS A 8 10.58 13.61 4.70
N ALA A 9 9.48 14.22 5.16
CA ALA A 9 8.25 13.51 5.45
C ALA A 9 7.03 14.34 5.05
N TRP A 10 6.02 13.69 4.53
CA TRP A 10 4.74 14.32 4.26
C TRP A 10 3.88 14.28 5.53
N LEU A 11 3.71 15.43 6.14
CA LEU A 11 2.90 15.62 7.35
C LEU A 11 1.55 16.26 6.99
N PRO A 12 0.59 16.31 7.90
CA PRO A 12 -0.69 17.02 7.68
C PRO A 12 -0.52 18.50 7.27
N THR A 13 0.60 19.11 7.65
CA THR A 13 0.96 20.48 7.30
C THR A 13 1.72 20.61 5.97
N GLY A 14 1.93 19.49 5.25
CA GLY A 14 2.68 19.42 4.00
C GLY A 14 4.08 18.82 4.15
N LEU A 15 4.92 19.02 3.13
CA LEU A 15 6.28 18.47 3.10
C LEU A 15 7.16 19.16 4.16
N ALA A 16 7.68 18.35 5.08
CA ALA A 16 8.63 18.77 6.11
C ALA A 16 10.02 18.16 5.86
N ARG A 17 11.06 18.83 6.33
CA ARG A 17 12.47 18.38 6.25
C ARG A 17 12.98 18.00 7.63
N SER A 18 13.95 17.05 7.65
CA SER A 18 14.65 16.63 8.86
C SER A 18 13.69 16.26 9.97
N VAL A 19 12.84 15.27 9.71
CA VAL A 19 11.74 14.91 10.62
C VAL A 19 12.15 13.71 11.48
N ARG A 20 12.18 13.90 12.80
CA ARG A 20 12.35 12.80 13.75
C ARG A 20 10.99 12.22 14.11
N LEU A 21 10.88 10.90 14.03
CA LEU A 21 9.66 10.13 14.30
C LEU A 21 9.96 9.13 15.42
N VAL A 22 9.20 9.18 16.50
CA VAL A 22 9.32 8.21 17.60
C VAL A 22 8.06 7.37 17.68
N VAL A 23 8.24 6.05 17.69
CA VAL A 23 7.14 5.07 17.72
C VAL A 23 7.24 4.22 18.97
N ALA A 24 6.15 4.12 19.71
CA ALA A 24 5.96 3.17 20.80
C ALA A 24 4.56 2.56 20.70
N ASP A 25 4.45 1.26 20.96
CA ASP A 25 3.18 0.51 20.95
C ASP A 25 2.35 0.71 19.68
N GLY A 26 3.06 0.74 18.53
CA GLY A 26 2.44 0.91 17.21
C GLY A 26 1.91 2.31 16.92
N ARG A 27 2.25 3.31 17.73
CA ARG A 27 1.79 4.70 17.58
C ARG A 27 2.96 5.68 17.56
N PHE A 28 2.80 6.78 16.83
CA PHE A 28 3.73 7.90 16.93
C PHE A 28 3.54 8.59 18.29
N THR A 29 4.61 8.62 19.08
CA THR A 29 4.66 9.36 20.36
C THR A 29 5.28 10.73 20.18
N SER A 30 6.09 10.93 19.13
CA SER A 30 6.62 12.23 18.75
C SER A 30 6.80 12.29 17.22
N VAL A 31 6.52 13.48 16.67
CA VAL A 31 6.79 13.86 15.27
C VAL A 31 7.40 15.27 15.29
N GLU A 32 8.70 15.35 15.08
CA GLU A 32 9.48 16.59 15.26
C GLU A 32 10.13 17.01 13.94
N PRO A 33 9.54 17.96 13.19
CA PRO A 33 10.19 18.53 12.01
C PRO A 33 11.36 19.44 12.41
N ARG A 34 12.32 19.60 11.49
CA ARG A 34 13.57 20.36 11.67
C ARG A 34 14.41 19.89 12.85
N SER A 35 14.35 18.60 13.16
CA SER A 35 15.09 17.96 14.25
C SER A 35 16.44 17.44 13.76
N GLN A 36 17.43 17.46 14.64
CA GLN A 36 18.69 16.79 14.37
C GLN A 36 18.55 15.28 14.55
N ARG A 37 19.24 14.52 13.70
CA ARG A 37 19.32 13.07 13.84
C ARG A 37 20.05 12.69 15.12
N GLN A 38 19.48 11.80 15.90
CA GLN A 38 20.13 11.20 17.07
C GLN A 38 20.89 9.92 16.66
N PRO A 39 21.90 9.50 17.43
CA PRO A 39 22.69 8.30 17.13
C PRO A 39 21.86 7.02 16.98
N GLU A 40 20.78 6.90 17.77
CA GLU A 40 19.89 5.75 17.80
C GLU A 40 18.86 5.73 16.65
N ASP A 41 18.71 6.83 15.92
CA ASP A 41 17.68 6.95 14.89
C ASP A 41 18.05 6.16 13.63
N THR A 42 17.12 5.35 13.16
CA THR A 42 17.21 4.77 11.81
C THR A 42 16.98 5.86 10.77
N ARG A 43 17.99 6.09 9.91
CA ARG A 43 17.87 7.08 8.82
C ARG A 43 16.98 6.55 7.72
N LEU A 44 16.01 7.36 7.31
CA LEU A 44 15.15 7.14 6.15
C LEU A 44 15.50 8.18 5.08
N THR A 45 15.94 7.69 3.92
CA THR A 45 16.27 8.54 2.76
C THR A 45 15.04 8.82 1.91
N GLY A 46 15.08 9.93 1.16
CA GLY A 46 13.96 10.32 0.30
C GLY A 46 12.80 10.95 1.07
N VAL A 47 11.58 10.68 0.64
CA VAL A 47 10.36 11.22 1.25
C VAL A 47 9.57 10.11 1.91
N VAL A 48 9.38 10.21 3.20
CA VAL A 48 8.49 9.32 3.96
C VAL A 48 7.04 9.79 3.77
N LEU A 49 6.19 8.89 3.32
CA LEU A 49 4.76 9.14 3.13
C LEU A 49 3.96 8.31 4.14
N PRO A 50 2.76 8.76 4.54
CA PRO A 50 1.81 7.89 5.22
C PRO A 50 1.47 6.68 4.35
N GLY A 51 1.25 5.53 4.97
CA GLY A 51 0.76 4.35 4.24
C GLY A 51 -0.57 4.64 3.57
N MET A 52 -0.74 4.16 2.34
CA MET A 52 -1.96 4.37 1.57
C MET A 52 -3.09 3.46 2.05
N ALA A 53 -4.32 3.94 1.94
CA ALA A 53 -5.52 3.14 2.15
C ALA A 53 -6.12 2.76 0.79
N ASN A 54 -6.50 1.49 0.65
CA ASN A 54 -7.30 0.99 -0.47
C ASN A 54 -8.73 0.79 0.02
N ALA A 55 -9.62 1.71 -0.29
CA ALA A 55 -11.00 1.70 0.19
C ALA A 55 -11.94 0.84 -0.67
N HIS A 56 -11.49 0.36 -1.84
CA HIS A 56 -12.29 -0.47 -2.73
C HIS A 56 -11.40 -1.35 -3.60
N SER A 57 -11.54 -2.66 -3.48
CA SER A 57 -10.81 -3.60 -4.31
C SER A 57 -11.57 -4.93 -4.48
N HIS A 58 -11.30 -5.59 -5.62
CA HIS A 58 -11.79 -6.92 -5.92
C HIS A 58 -10.60 -7.83 -6.24
N VAL A 59 -10.16 -8.59 -5.26
CA VAL A 59 -8.93 -9.38 -5.29
C VAL A 59 -8.84 -10.29 -6.53
N PHE A 60 -9.93 -11.01 -6.85
CA PHE A 60 -9.91 -11.97 -7.97
C PHE A 60 -9.73 -11.31 -9.34
N GLN A 61 -10.13 -10.06 -9.50
CA GLN A 61 -9.95 -9.31 -10.74
C GLN A 61 -8.47 -9.06 -11.08
N ARG A 62 -7.58 -9.20 -10.08
CA ARG A 62 -6.13 -9.13 -10.30
C ARG A 62 -5.64 -10.15 -11.32
N ALA A 63 -6.27 -11.32 -11.42
CA ALA A 63 -5.96 -12.34 -12.43
C ALA A 63 -6.31 -11.93 -13.86
N LEU A 64 -7.09 -10.85 -14.06
CA LEU A 64 -7.42 -10.30 -15.37
C LEU A 64 -6.38 -9.27 -15.87
N ARG A 65 -5.37 -8.95 -15.06
CA ARG A 65 -4.34 -7.98 -15.46
C ARG A 65 -3.66 -8.38 -16.76
N GLY A 66 -3.60 -7.43 -17.70
CA GLY A 66 -3.02 -7.64 -19.03
C GLY A 66 -3.90 -8.39 -20.03
N ARG A 67 -5.09 -8.87 -19.60
CA ARG A 67 -6.03 -9.58 -20.49
C ARG A 67 -7.15 -8.69 -21.02
N ASN A 68 -7.39 -7.53 -20.40
CA ASN A 68 -8.51 -6.63 -20.69
C ASN A 68 -8.17 -5.53 -21.71
N GLN A 69 -6.98 -5.57 -22.33
CA GLN A 69 -6.50 -4.45 -23.14
C GLN A 69 -6.96 -4.47 -24.60
N THR A 70 -7.51 -5.57 -25.08
CA THR A 70 -7.84 -5.74 -26.49
C THR A 70 -9.20 -5.19 -26.92
N ASP A 71 -10.17 -5.06 -25.96
CA ASP A 71 -11.52 -4.55 -26.25
C ASP A 71 -12.10 -3.72 -25.09
N ALA A 72 -11.29 -2.90 -24.49
CA ALA A 72 -11.53 -2.25 -23.20
C ALA A 72 -12.73 -1.26 -23.14
N GLN A 73 -13.47 -1.07 -24.24
CA GLN A 73 -14.59 -0.12 -24.25
C GLN A 73 -15.97 -0.78 -24.04
N ASN A 74 -16.02 -2.11 -23.92
CA ASN A 74 -17.28 -2.81 -23.74
C ASN A 74 -17.42 -3.45 -22.35
N LEU A 75 -18.26 -2.85 -21.50
CA LEU A 75 -18.56 -3.35 -20.15
C LEU A 75 -19.10 -4.80 -20.18
N ILE A 76 -19.81 -5.20 -21.23
CA ILE A 76 -20.37 -6.54 -21.40
C ILE A 76 -19.25 -7.56 -21.60
N ALA A 77 -18.28 -7.26 -22.48
CA ALA A 77 -17.12 -8.13 -22.73
C ALA A 77 -16.25 -8.27 -21.46
N TRP A 78 -16.04 -7.18 -20.72
CA TRP A 78 -15.33 -7.22 -19.45
C TRP A 78 -16.05 -8.09 -18.42
N ARG A 79 -17.38 -7.97 -18.26
CA ARG A 79 -18.17 -8.81 -17.37
C ARG A 79 -18.10 -10.29 -17.73
N ALA A 80 -18.17 -10.63 -19.02
CA ALA A 80 -18.05 -12.02 -19.48
C ALA A 80 -16.70 -12.63 -19.05
N GLN A 81 -15.59 -11.91 -19.22
CA GLN A 81 -14.27 -12.35 -18.76
C GLN A 81 -14.21 -12.52 -17.24
N MET A 82 -14.81 -11.60 -16.50
CA MET A 82 -14.86 -11.64 -15.04
C MET A 82 -15.62 -12.89 -14.55
N TYR A 83 -16.78 -13.19 -15.12
CA TYR A 83 -17.55 -14.38 -14.77
C TYR A 83 -16.83 -15.67 -15.17
N ALA A 84 -16.26 -15.73 -16.36
CA ALA A 84 -15.49 -16.88 -16.82
C ALA A 84 -14.24 -17.15 -15.93
N LEU A 85 -13.68 -16.12 -15.33
CA LEU A 85 -12.63 -16.27 -14.32
C LEU A 85 -13.21 -16.78 -13.00
N ALA A 86 -14.30 -16.18 -12.52
CA ALA A 86 -14.93 -16.56 -11.27
C ALA A 86 -15.34 -18.05 -11.25
N ASP A 87 -15.89 -18.56 -12.35
CA ASP A 87 -16.27 -19.97 -12.51
C ASP A 87 -15.09 -20.96 -12.41
N LYS A 88 -13.86 -20.47 -12.64
CA LYS A 88 -12.63 -21.30 -12.55
C LYS A 88 -11.97 -21.25 -11.16
N LEU A 89 -12.40 -20.34 -10.31
CA LEU A 89 -11.81 -20.16 -8.98
C LEU A 89 -12.48 -21.13 -7.99
N ASN A 90 -11.68 -22.00 -7.41
CA ASN A 90 -12.02 -22.72 -6.20
C ASN A 90 -11.44 -22.00 -4.97
N PRO A 91 -11.82 -22.38 -3.73
CA PRO A 91 -11.34 -21.71 -2.51
C PRO A 91 -9.82 -21.63 -2.39
N ASP A 92 -9.09 -22.68 -2.80
CA ASP A 92 -7.64 -22.73 -2.68
C ASP A 92 -6.96 -21.78 -3.68
N LEU A 93 -7.44 -21.75 -4.92
CA LEU A 93 -6.97 -20.81 -5.94
C LEU A 93 -7.28 -19.36 -5.56
N TYR A 94 -8.48 -19.13 -5.00
CA TYR A 94 -8.85 -17.81 -4.52
C TYR A 94 -7.95 -17.34 -3.38
N LEU A 95 -7.67 -18.23 -2.41
CA LEU A 95 -6.77 -17.93 -1.30
C LEU A 95 -5.34 -17.62 -1.77
N ALA A 96 -4.82 -18.42 -2.71
CA ALA A 96 -3.49 -18.18 -3.28
C ALA A 96 -3.41 -16.82 -4.00
N LEU A 97 -4.43 -16.50 -4.81
CA LEU A 97 -4.54 -15.22 -5.50
C LEU A 97 -4.68 -14.05 -4.52
N ALA A 98 -5.49 -14.20 -3.47
CA ALA A 98 -5.66 -13.20 -2.44
C ALA A 98 -4.35 -12.89 -1.71
N ARG A 99 -3.61 -13.93 -1.29
CA ARG A 99 -2.30 -13.76 -0.65
C ARG A 99 -1.32 -13.01 -1.54
N ALA A 100 -1.23 -13.36 -2.82
CA ALA A 100 -0.36 -12.69 -3.78
C ALA A 100 -0.76 -11.21 -3.96
N THR A 101 -2.06 -10.94 -4.09
CA THR A 101 -2.58 -9.57 -4.28
C THR A 101 -2.34 -8.69 -3.06
N PHE A 102 -2.61 -9.20 -1.85
CA PHE A 102 -2.36 -8.45 -0.62
C PHE A 102 -0.86 -8.24 -0.35
N ALA A 103 -0.02 -9.23 -0.67
CA ALA A 103 1.43 -9.06 -0.60
C ALA A 103 1.91 -7.96 -1.56
N GLU A 104 1.40 -7.91 -2.79
CA GLU A 104 1.69 -6.85 -3.75
C GLU A 104 1.25 -5.47 -3.23
N MET A 105 0.06 -5.37 -2.63
CA MET A 105 -0.42 -4.12 -2.01
C MET A 105 0.49 -3.68 -0.87
N ALA A 106 0.86 -4.59 0.04
CA ALA A 106 1.77 -4.27 1.14
C ALA A 106 3.13 -3.76 0.65
N LEU A 107 3.71 -4.42 -0.36
CA LEU A 107 4.96 -3.99 -1.00
C LEU A 107 4.83 -2.64 -1.73
N ALA A 108 3.64 -2.30 -2.20
CA ALA A 108 3.33 -1.02 -2.82
C ALA A 108 3.01 0.09 -1.80
N GLY A 109 3.07 -0.19 -0.49
CA GLY A 109 2.87 0.79 0.58
C GLY A 109 1.42 0.97 1.04
N PHE A 110 0.52 0.05 0.70
CA PHE A 110 -0.82 0.03 1.28
C PHE A 110 -0.78 -0.56 2.69
N THR A 111 -1.37 0.13 3.65
CA THR A 111 -1.39 -0.28 5.06
C THR A 111 -2.80 -0.59 5.57
N VAL A 112 -3.82 -0.20 4.81
CA VAL A 112 -5.22 -0.48 5.10
C VAL A 112 -5.92 -0.88 3.81
N VAL A 113 -6.74 -1.93 3.88
CA VAL A 113 -7.57 -2.43 2.77
C VAL A 113 -8.96 -2.66 3.31
N GLY A 114 -10.00 -2.10 2.64
CA GLY A 114 -11.42 -2.28 2.94
C GLY A 114 -12.13 -3.09 1.88
#